data_6a51ddfbdd21cab2ae19401092e497f6
#
_entry.id   6a51ddfbdd21cab2ae19401092e497f6
#
_cell.length_a   1.000
_cell.length_b   1.000
_cell.length_c   1.000
_cell.angle_alpha   90.00
_cell.angle_beta   90.00
_cell.angle_gamma   90.00
#
_symmetry.space_group_name_H-M   'P 1'
#
loop_
_entity.id
_entity.type
_entity.pdbx_description
1 polymer ?
#
loop_
_entity_poly.entity_id
_entity_poly.type
_entity_poly.pdbx_seq_one_letter_code
_entity_poly.pdbx_strand_id
1 'polypeptide(L)'
;NEISVYVIDSYPIAVCDNYRIRRSKIYHGEDFRGYIASKKRYFYGLRIHIMVTEQGEPVEFFLAPGAFSDTSALGLYHFDVPEHSWITGDKAYNNYTMEDIMREAGLELLPLRKKNSKRPVPPYMTYLQASIRKMVETTGSLIERLLPKSIHAVTARGFEIKVALFVLACSINFLW
;
A
#
# COMPACT_ATOMS: atom_id res chain seq x y z
N ASN A 1 2.02 25.74 11.43
CA ASN A 1 1.84 24.29 11.66
C ASN A 1 2.41 23.55 10.46
N GLU A 2 3.35 22.65 10.71
CA GLU A 2 3.92 21.80 9.68
C GLU A 2 2.87 20.76 9.28
N ILE A 3 2.63 20.59 7.98
CA ILE A 3 1.64 19.62 7.48
C ILE A 3 2.32 18.26 7.45
N SER A 4 1.76 17.28 8.14
CA SER A 4 2.24 15.91 8.09
C SER A 4 1.80 15.24 6.80
N VAL A 5 2.72 14.60 6.10
CA VAL A 5 2.46 13.90 4.83
C VAL A 5 2.66 12.40 5.00
N TYR A 6 1.68 11.64 4.56
CA TYR A 6 1.70 10.18 4.57
C TYR A 6 1.52 9.62 3.17
N VAL A 7 2.17 8.50 2.92
CA VAL A 7 2.09 7.78 1.65
C VAL A 7 1.42 6.44 1.86
N ILE A 8 0.40 6.12 1.08
CA ILE A 8 -0.22 4.80 1.04
C ILE A 8 0.17 4.07 -0.24
N ASP A 9 0.49 2.80 -0.09
CA ASP A 9 0.81 1.93 -1.22
C ASP A 9 0.51 0.47 -0.89
N SER A 10 0.56 -0.41 -1.89
CA SER A 10 0.31 -1.83 -1.72
C SER A 10 1.33 -2.69 -2.46
N TYR A 11 1.74 -3.79 -1.81
CA TYR A 11 2.73 -4.72 -2.36
C TYR A 11 2.22 -6.15 -2.35
N PRO A 12 2.42 -6.89 -3.45
CA PRO A 12 2.10 -8.30 -3.52
C PRO A 12 3.09 -9.12 -2.70
N ILE A 13 2.58 -9.99 -1.84
CA ILE A 13 3.36 -10.97 -1.08
C ILE A 13 2.96 -12.36 -1.57
N ALA A 14 3.70 -12.86 -2.53
CA ALA A 14 3.43 -14.14 -3.15
C ALA A 14 3.80 -15.31 -2.23
N VAL A 15 2.88 -16.26 -2.06
CA VAL A 15 3.18 -17.58 -1.49
C VAL A 15 3.73 -18.49 -2.59
N CYS A 16 3.14 -18.42 -3.78
CA CYS A 16 3.63 -19.13 -4.94
C CYS A 16 3.17 -18.48 -6.25
N ASP A 17 3.83 -18.84 -7.33
CA ASP A 17 3.41 -18.49 -8.68
C ASP A 17 2.19 -19.32 -9.11
N ASN A 18 1.42 -18.79 -10.07
CA ASN A 18 0.18 -19.36 -10.55
C ASN A 18 0.28 -20.88 -10.92
N TYR A 19 1.38 -21.29 -11.56
CA TYR A 19 1.57 -22.69 -11.97
C TYR A 19 1.84 -23.66 -10.82
N ARG A 20 2.18 -23.14 -9.60
CA ARG A 20 2.48 -23.95 -8.42
C ARG A 20 1.31 -24.06 -7.44
N ILE A 21 0.17 -23.42 -7.72
CA ILE A 21 -0.95 -23.31 -6.78
C ILE A 21 -1.47 -24.68 -6.31
N ARG A 22 -1.47 -25.69 -7.18
CA ARG A 22 -1.89 -27.06 -6.83
C ARG A 22 -1.05 -27.71 -5.72
N ARG A 23 0.16 -27.20 -5.46
CA ARG A 23 1.08 -27.69 -4.42
C ARG A 23 1.04 -26.83 -3.16
N SER A 24 0.42 -25.66 -3.23
CA SER A 24 0.29 -24.78 -2.07
C SER A 24 -0.74 -25.35 -1.10
N LYS A 25 -0.45 -25.26 0.20
CA LYS A 25 -1.39 -25.61 1.27
C LYS A 25 -2.16 -24.42 1.81
N ILE A 26 -1.77 -23.20 1.41
CA ILE A 26 -2.35 -21.94 1.87
C ILE A 26 -2.66 -21.04 0.68
N TYR A 27 -3.70 -20.23 0.81
CA TYR A 27 -4.10 -19.18 -0.14
C TYR A 27 -4.37 -19.67 -1.58
N HIS A 28 -5.11 -20.79 -1.75
CA HIS A 28 -5.43 -21.34 -3.06
C HIS A 28 -6.78 -20.90 -3.64
N GLY A 29 -7.54 -20.08 -2.94
CA GLY A 29 -8.79 -19.50 -3.46
C GLY A 29 -8.55 -18.42 -4.50
N GLU A 30 -9.52 -18.19 -5.39
CA GLU A 30 -9.43 -17.15 -6.43
C GLU A 30 -9.31 -15.72 -5.82
N ASP A 31 -9.81 -15.50 -4.61
CA ASP A 31 -9.65 -14.24 -3.87
C ASP A 31 -8.19 -13.91 -3.58
N PHE A 32 -7.34 -14.93 -3.49
CA PHE A 32 -5.91 -14.76 -3.26
C PHE A 32 -5.09 -14.63 -4.56
N ARG A 33 -5.74 -14.74 -5.73
CA ARG A 33 -5.10 -14.60 -7.03
C ARG A 33 -4.97 -13.14 -7.41
N GLY A 34 -3.80 -12.57 -7.19
CA GLY A 34 -3.47 -11.20 -7.58
C GLY A 34 -2.66 -11.11 -8.88
N TYR A 35 -2.59 -9.90 -9.43
CA TYR A 35 -1.80 -9.61 -10.62
C TYR A 35 -0.69 -8.59 -10.30
N ILE A 36 0.54 -8.89 -10.73
CA ILE A 36 1.70 -8.00 -10.61
C ILE A 36 1.93 -7.35 -11.97
N ALA A 37 1.49 -6.09 -12.12
CA ALA A 37 1.53 -5.37 -13.40
C ALA A 37 2.96 -5.19 -13.93
N SER A 38 3.92 -4.86 -13.07
CA SER A 38 5.33 -4.67 -13.43
C SER A 38 6.00 -5.94 -13.97
N LYS A 39 5.57 -7.11 -13.51
CA LYS A 39 6.09 -8.43 -13.93
C LYS A 39 5.16 -9.15 -14.89
N LYS A 40 4.00 -8.57 -15.25
CA LYS A 40 2.97 -9.13 -16.12
C LYS A 40 2.59 -10.58 -15.78
N ARG A 41 2.48 -10.88 -14.48
CA ARG A 41 2.19 -12.23 -14.01
C ARG A 41 1.18 -12.28 -12.88
N TYR A 42 0.46 -13.39 -12.79
CA TYR A 42 -0.40 -13.71 -11.65
C TYR A 42 0.38 -14.41 -10.55
N PHE A 43 -0.03 -14.17 -9.31
CA PHE A 43 0.48 -14.86 -8.13
C PHE A 43 -0.69 -15.27 -7.24
N TYR A 44 -0.44 -16.19 -6.31
CA TYR A 44 -1.34 -16.48 -5.21
C TYR A 44 -0.68 -16.06 -3.90
N GLY A 45 -1.44 -15.38 -3.05
CA GLY A 45 -0.95 -14.89 -1.77
C GLY A 45 -1.75 -13.73 -1.24
N LEU A 46 -1.07 -12.87 -0.49
CA LEU A 46 -1.63 -11.66 0.11
C LEU A 46 -1.09 -10.41 -0.58
N ARG A 47 -1.75 -9.32 -0.31
CA ARG A 47 -1.28 -7.97 -0.60
C ARG A 47 -1.16 -7.24 0.74
N ILE A 48 -0.01 -6.66 1.01
CA ILE A 48 0.14 -5.73 2.13
C ILE A 48 -0.29 -4.35 1.66
N HIS A 49 -1.19 -3.72 2.38
CA HIS A 49 -1.51 -2.30 2.27
C HIS A 49 -0.83 -1.59 3.43
N ILE A 50 -0.08 -0.55 3.15
CA ILE A 50 0.75 0.12 4.14
C ILE A 50 0.67 1.63 3.99
N MET A 51 0.61 2.33 5.11
CA MET A 51 0.77 3.77 5.21
C MET A 51 2.09 4.07 5.90
N VAL A 52 2.87 4.96 5.32
CA VAL A 52 4.17 5.38 5.84
C VAL A 52 4.27 6.89 5.91
N THR A 53 5.17 7.40 6.75
CA THR A 53 5.57 8.81 6.73
C THR A 53 6.32 9.14 5.44
N GLU A 54 6.57 10.41 5.18
CA GLU A 54 7.39 10.84 4.05
C GLU A 54 8.84 10.33 4.11
N GLN A 55 9.33 9.94 5.29
CA GLN A 55 10.63 9.30 5.50
C GLN A 55 10.59 7.80 5.25
N GLY A 56 9.40 7.20 5.11
CA GLY A 56 9.22 5.77 4.86
C GLY A 56 8.96 4.94 6.12
N GLU A 57 8.77 5.56 7.28
CA GLU A 57 8.43 4.86 8.52
C GLU A 57 7.00 4.31 8.46
N PRO A 58 6.79 3.00 8.69
CA PRO A 58 5.46 2.41 8.74
C PRO A 58 4.63 2.96 9.90
N VAL A 59 3.43 3.44 9.59
CA VAL A 59 2.46 3.99 10.56
C VAL A 59 1.29 3.03 10.75
N GLU A 60 0.76 2.51 9.65
CA GLU A 60 -0.36 1.58 9.65
C GLU A 60 -0.18 0.57 8.53
N PHE A 61 -0.54 -0.69 8.76
CA PHE A 61 -0.61 -1.69 7.71
C PHE A 61 -1.66 -2.75 7.99
N PHE A 62 -2.13 -3.39 6.93
CA PHE A 62 -2.95 -4.59 7.03
C PHE A 62 -2.70 -5.51 5.82
N LEU A 63 -3.12 -6.76 5.98
CA LEU A 63 -3.01 -7.78 4.94
C LEU A 63 -4.39 -8.05 4.36
N ALA A 64 -4.46 -8.12 3.04
CA ALA A 64 -5.66 -8.45 2.29
C ALA A 64 -5.39 -9.56 1.28
N PRO A 65 -6.40 -10.28 0.79
CA PRO A 65 -6.24 -11.23 -0.29
C PRO A 65 -5.59 -10.60 -1.52
N GLY A 66 -4.82 -11.37 -2.29
CA GLY A 66 -4.05 -10.88 -3.43
C GLY A 66 -4.88 -10.18 -4.53
N ALA A 67 -6.16 -10.54 -4.66
CA ALA A 67 -7.10 -9.91 -5.61
C ALA A 67 -7.71 -8.61 -5.08
N PHE A 68 -7.51 -8.26 -3.82
CA PHE A 68 -8.11 -7.08 -3.21
C PHE A 68 -7.60 -5.78 -3.85
N SER A 69 -8.51 -4.85 -4.16
CA SER A 69 -8.16 -3.63 -4.88
C SER A 69 -7.68 -2.52 -3.93
N ASP A 70 -6.76 -1.68 -4.42
CA ASP A 70 -6.27 -0.52 -3.68
C ASP A 70 -7.39 0.48 -3.34
N THR A 71 -8.35 0.65 -4.25
CA THR A 71 -9.52 1.52 -4.01
C THR A 71 -10.39 1.01 -2.86
N SER A 72 -10.60 -0.31 -2.78
CA SER A 72 -11.36 -0.92 -1.67
C SER A 72 -10.59 -0.85 -0.36
N ALA A 73 -9.26 -0.89 -0.42
CA ALA A 73 -8.39 -0.80 0.74
C ALA A 73 -8.52 0.52 1.51
N LEU A 74 -8.87 1.62 0.82
CA LEU A 74 -9.10 2.92 1.47
C LEU A 74 -10.12 2.85 2.62
N GLY A 75 -11.15 2.02 2.48
CA GLY A 75 -12.17 1.84 3.52
C GLY A 75 -11.73 0.98 4.71
N LEU A 76 -10.55 0.38 4.67
CA LEU A 76 -10.01 -0.48 5.74
C LEU A 76 -8.93 0.22 6.58
N TYR A 77 -8.35 1.32 6.11
CA TYR A 77 -7.45 2.13 6.91
C TYR A 77 -8.22 2.84 8.02
N HIS A 78 -7.62 2.92 9.20
CA HIS A 78 -8.16 3.71 10.32
C HIS A 78 -7.82 5.18 10.19
N PHE A 79 -6.70 5.50 9.52
CA PHE A 79 -6.19 6.86 9.39
C PHE A 79 -6.03 7.57 10.75
N ASP A 80 -5.48 6.86 11.74
CA ASP A 80 -5.17 7.44 13.05
C ASP A 80 -3.90 8.31 12.94
N VAL A 81 -4.08 9.47 12.32
CA VAL A 81 -3.05 10.47 12.03
C VAL A 81 -3.54 11.85 12.44
N PRO A 82 -2.64 12.83 12.68
CA PRO A 82 -3.02 14.19 13.06
C PRO A 82 -4.00 14.84 12.09
N GLU A 83 -4.91 15.67 12.60
CA GLU A 83 -5.77 16.51 11.77
C GLU A 83 -4.95 17.36 10.79
N HIS A 84 -5.51 17.66 9.64
CA HIS A 84 -4.89 18.40 8.53
C HIS A 84 -3.70 17.68 7.87
N SER A 85 -3.54 16.37 8.14
CA SER A 85 -2.55 15.55 7.42
C SER A 85 -2.93 15.36 5.96
N TRP A 86 -1.92 15.27 5.11
CA TRP A 86 -2.07 14.90 3.70
C TRP A 86 -1.75 13.42 3.52
N ILE A 87 -2.66 12.71 2.86
CA ILE A 87 -2.49 11.30 2.54
C ILE A 87 -2.42 11.18 1.02
N THR A 88 -1.37 10.59 0.53
CA THR A 88 -1.11 10.48 -0.90
C THR A 88 -0.79 9.04 -1.30
N GLY A 89 -0.96 8.73 -2.57
CA GLY A 89 -0.69 7.42 -3.15
C GLY A 89 -0.69 7.47 -4.67
N ASP A 90 -0.60 6.31 -5.29
CA ASP A 90 -0.63 6.22 -6.74
C ASP A 90 -2.03 6.47 -7.32
N LYS A 91 -2.18 6.34 -8.65
CA LYS A 91 -3.44 6.58 -9.36
C LYS A 91 -4.54 5.57 -9.03
N ALA A 92 -4.21 4.43 -8.42
CA ALA A 92 -5.18 3.42 -8.04
C ALA A 92 -6.07 3.89 -6.86
N TYR A 93 -5.57 4.82 -6.06
CA TYR A 93 -6.30 5.38 -4.90
C TYR A 93 -7.27 6.52 -5.25
N ASN A 94 -7.50 6.83 -6.55
CA ASN A 94 -8.50 7.85 -6.93
C ASN A 94 -9.93 7.37 -6.61
N ASN A 95 -10.51 7.95 -5.56
CA ASN A 95 -11.88 7.71 -5.10
C ASN A 95 -12.46 9.02 -4.55
N TYR A 96 -13.29 9.69 -5.33
CA TYR A 96 -13.84 11.01 -4.96
C TYR A 96 -14.73 10.98 -3.72
N THR A 97 -15.46 9.89 -3.51
CA THR A 97 -16.28 9.72 -2.30
C THR A 97 -15.41 9.66 -1.06
N MET A 98 -14.31 8.89 -1.10
CA MET A 98 -13.37 8.83 0.01
C MET A 98 -12.65 10.16 0.24
N GLU A 99 -12.30 10.88 -0.83
CA GLU A 99 -11.73 12.23 -0.72
C GLU A 99 -12.66 13.17 0.05
N ASP A 100 -13.97 13.12 -0.24
CA ASP A 100 -14.96 13.97 0.43
C ASP A 100 -15.14 13.54 1.89
N ILE A 101 -15.26 12.24 2.18
CA ILE A 101 -15.37 11.71 3.54
C ILE A 101 -14.15 12.09 4.39
N MET A 102 -12.95 11.92 3.85
CA MET A 102 -11.71 12.25 4.57
C MET A 102 -11.59 13.74 4.83
N ARG A 103 -12.00 14.59 3.87
CA ARG A 103 -12.01 16.04 4.07
C ARG A 103 -12.99 16.46 5.18
N GLU A 104 -14.16 15.84 5.27
CA GLU A 104 -15.09 16.05 6.39
C GLU A 104 -14.49 15.63 7.73
N ALA A 105 -13.60 14.62 7.72
CA ALA A 105 -12.84 14.20 8.90
C ALA A 105 -11.57 15.02 9.17
N GLY A 106 -11.34 16.11 8.43
CA GLY A 106 -10.17 16.98 8.60
C GLY A 106 -8.87 16.45 7.96
N LEU A 107 -8.97 15.48 7.05
CA LEU A 107 -7.82 14.90 6.34
C LEU A 107 -7.92 15.19 4.83
N GLU A 108 -6.78 15.30 4.15
CA GLU A 108 -6.75 15.54 2.71
C GLU A 108 -6.18 14.32 1.96
N LEU A 109 -7.04 13.62 1.20
CA LEU A 109 -6.61 12.54 0.30
C LEU A 109 -6.23 13.12 -1.07
N LEU A 110 -4.95 13.05 -1.41
CA LEU A 110 -4.34 13.66 -2.59
C LEU A 110 -3.62 12.63 -3.47
N PRO A 111 -4.32 11.65 -4.07
CA PRO A 111 -3.68 10.64 -4.91
C PRO A 111 -3.19 11.25 -6.23
N LEU A 112 -2.23 10.61 -6.88
CA LEU A 112 -1.83 10.95 -8.24
C LEU A 112 -3.03 10.88 -9.17
N ARG A 113 -3.28 11.93 -9.96
CA ARG A 113 -4.47 11.99 -10.83
C ARG A 113 -4.30 11.21 -12.11
N LYS A 114 -5.39 10.57 -12.54
CA LYS A 114 -5.53 10.02 -13.90
C LYS A 114 -5.71 11.15 -14.91
N LYS A 115 -5.29 10.93 -16.16
CA LYS A 115 -5.43 11.96 -17.24
C LYS A 115 -6.86 12.45 -17.44
N ASN A 116 -7.83 11.60 -17.20
CA ASN A 116 -9.27 11.88 -17.35
C ASN A 116 -9.96 12.20 -16.01
N SER A 117 -9.20 12.60 -14.99
CA SER A 117 -9.77 12.97 -13.69
C SER A 117 -10.70 14.17 -13.83
N LYS A 118 -11.88 14.07 -13.20
CA LYS A 118 -12.84 15.18 -13.09
C LYS A 118 -12.41 16.23 -12.04
N ARG A 119 -11.44 15.88 -11.19
CA ARG A 119 -10.82 16.78 -10.20
C ARG A 119 -9.36 16.98 -10.60
N PRO A 120 -9.05 17.89 -11.53
CA PRO A 120 -7.68 18.16 -11.93
C PRO A 120 -6.92 18.79 -10.76
N VAL A 121 -5.62 18.59 -10.75
CA VAL A 121 -4.74 19.23 -9.77
C VAL A 121 -4.48 20.65 -10.21
N PRO A 122 -4.59 21.65 -9.32
CA PRO A 122 -4.20 23.01 -9.62
C PRO A 122 -2.73 23.09 -10.09
N PRO A 123 -2.39 24.01 -11.01
CA PRO A 123 -1.03 24.10 -11.57
C PRO A 123 0.09 24.21 -10.52
N TYR A 124 -0.16 24.90 -9.41
CA TYR A 124 0.80 25.04 -8.31
C TYR A 124 1.07 23.71 -7.57
N MET A 125 0.13 22.76 -7.66
CA MET A 125 0.29 21.43 -7.07
C MET A 125 1.07 20.46 -7.97
N THR A 126 1.38 20.84 -9.22
CA THR A 126 2.10 19.96 -10.17
C THR A 126 3.50 19.60 -9.64
N TYR A 127 4.18 20.58 -9.01
CA TYR A 127 5.48 20.34 -8.38
C TYR A 127 5.36 19.36 -7.19
N LEU A 128 4.33 19.55 -6.35
CA LEU A 128 4.05 18.67 -5.23
C LEU A 128 3.75 17.24 -5.71
N GLN A 129 3.01 17.07 -6.81
CA GLN A 129 2.75 15.76 -7.39
C GLN A 129 4.02 15.04 -7.86
N ALA A 130 4.99 15.76 -8.41
CA ALA A 130 6.28 15.17 -8.78
C ALA A 130 7.05 14.68 -7.54
N SER A 131 7.04 15.46 -6.46
CA SER A 131 7.65 15.09 -5.18
C SER A 131 6.94 13.88 -4.55
N ILE A 132 5.61 13.87 -4.55
CA ILE A 132 4.78 12.76 -4.09
C ILE A 132 5.10 11.48 -4.88
N ARG A 133 5.17 11.56 -6.20
CA ARG A 133 5.49 10.41 -7.04
C ARG A 133 6.85 9.82 -6.69
N LYS A 134 7.86 10.67 -6.52
CA LYS A 134 9.20 10.24 -6.11
C LYS A 134 9.18 9.57 -4.72
N MET A 135 8.40 10.11 -3.80
CA MET A 135 8.21 9.58 -2.45
C MET A 135 7.58 8.18 -2.49
N VAL A 136 6.48 8.01 -3.24
CA VAL A 136 5.82 6.69 -3.44
C VAL A 136 6.80 5.67 -4.04
N GLU A 137 7.54 6.05 -5.08
CA GLU A 137 8.54 5.17 -5.72
C GLU A 137 9.68 4.79 -4.75
N THR A 138 10.15 5.73 -3.93
CA THR A 138 11.21 5.50 -2.93
C THR A 138 10.73 4.58 -1.82
N THR A 139 9.54 4.84 -1.27
CA THR A 139 8.91 4.01 -0.24
C THR A 139 8.70 2.59 -0.75
N GLY A 140 8.24 2.45 -1.99
CA GLY A 140 8.09 1.16 -2.65
C GLY A 140 9.38 0.36 -2.67
N SER A 141 10.45 0.99 -3.08
CA SER A 141 11.79 0.37 -3.14
C SER A 141 12.32 -0.02 -1.75
N LEU A 142 12.00 0.76 -0.70
CA LEU A 142 12.37 0.45 0.68
C LEU A 142 11.64 -0.82 1.16
N ILE A 143 10.33 -0.90 0.95
CA ILE A 143 9.53 -2.04 1.39
C ILE A 143 9.91 -3.32 0.61
N GLU A 144 10.14 -3.23 -0.71
CA GLU A 144 10.64 -4.37 -1.49
C GLU A 144 11.99 -4.91 -0.98
N ARG A 145 12.86 -4.04 -0.47
CA ARG A 145 14.15 -4.46 0.12
C ARG A 145 14.00 -5.11 1.47
N LEU A 146 12.99 -4.74 2.23
CA LEU A 146 12.75 -5.25 3.59
C LEU A 146 11.97 -6.56 3.57
N LEU A 147 11.11 -6.77 2.59
CA LEU A 147 10.42 -8.02 2.42
C LEU A 147 11.33 -9.05 1.72
N PRO A 148 11.52 -10.24 2.27
CA PRO A 148 12.31 -11.27 1.62
C PRO A 148 11.65 -11.70 0.30
N LYS A 149 12.46 -12.09 -0.68
CA LYS A 149 11.98 -12.57 -2.00
C LYS A 149 11.03 -13.77 -1.90
N SER A 150 11.13 -14.54 -0.82
CA SER A 150 10.23 -15.65 -0.52
C SER A 150 10.05 -15.81 0.99
N ILE A 151 8.81 -16.06 1.40
CA ILE A 151 8.46 -16.32 2.79
C ILE A 151 8.06 -17.78 2.90
N HIS A 152 8.90 -18.59 3.53
CA HIS A 152 8.60 -20.00 3.77
C HIS A 152 7.67 -20.13 4.99
N ALA A 153 6.45 -20.59 4.75
CA ALA A 153 5.48 -20.89 5.80
C ALA A 153 4.63 -22.10 5.41
N VAL A 154 4.28 -22.90 6.40
CA VAL A 154 3.41 -24.08 6.22
C VAL A 154 1.96 -23.75 6.49
N THR A 155 1.69 -22.73 7.33
CA THR A 155 0.36 -22.28 7.71
C THR A 155 0.14 -20.83 7.32
N ALA A 156 -1.13 -20.45 7.05
CA ALA A 156 -1.54 -19.08 6.78
C ALA A 156 -1.11 -18.13 7.92
N ARG A 157 -1.44 -18.51 9.17
CA ARG A 157 -1.05 -17.72 10.36
C ARG A 157 0.47 -17.53 10.48
N GLY A 158 1.26 -18.58 10.21
CA GLY A 158 2.72 -18.47 10.23
C GLY A 158 3.26 -17.55 9.15
N PHE A 159 2.60 -17.50 7.99
CA PHE A 159 2.92 -16.59 6.92
C PHE A 159 2.64 -15.13 7.31
N GLU A 160 1.46 -14.86 7.83
CA GLU A 160 1.03 -13.53 8.28
C GLU A 160 1.90 -12.98 9.40
N ILE A 161 2.22 -13.80 10.40
CA ILE A 161 3.14 -13.42 11.50
C ILE A 161 4.52 -13.03 10.94
N LYS A 162 5.06 -13.80 10.00
CA LYS A 162 6.35 -13.45 9.38
C LYS A 162 6.30 -12.11 8.65
N VAL A 163 5.24 -11.85 7.90
CA VAL A 163 5.05 -10.55 7.25
C VAL A 163 5.01 -9.43 8.27
N ALA A 164 4.21 -9.57 9.33
CA ALA A 164 4.12 -8.58 10.40
C ALA A 164 5.47 -8.32 11.09
N LEU A 165 6.26 -9.36 11.33
CA LEU A 165 7.61 -9.23 11.91
C LEU A 165 8.56 -8.47 10.97
N PHE A 166 8.45 -8.63 9.65
CA PHE A 166 9.24 -7.82 8.70
C PHE A 166 8.86 -6.35 8.72
N VAL A 167 7.57 -6.03 8.80
CA VAL A 167 7.11 -4.64 8.93
C VAL A 167 7.60 -4.04 10.25
N LEU A 168 7.49 -4.78 11.34
CA LEU A 168 8.01 -4.36 12.65
C LEU A 168 9.52 -4.11 12.62
N ALA A 169 10.29 -5.02 12.02
CA ALA A 169 11.73 -4.85 11.85
C ALA A 169 12.07 -3.59 11.03
N CYS A 170 11.25 -3.28 10.03
CA CYS A 170 11.36 -2.03 9.29
C CYS A 170 11.14 -0.82 10.19
N SER A 171 10.08 -0.81 11.00
CA SER A 171 9.78 0.30 11.92
C SER A 171 10.92 0.52 12.93
N ILE A 172 11.52 -0.55 13.44
CA ILE A 172 12.64 -0.46 14.38
C ILE A 172 13.85 0.28 13.76
N ASN A 173 14.10 0.14 12.45
CA ASN A 173 15.18 0.85 11.76
C ASN A 173 15.04 2.38 11.80
N PHE A 174 13.87 2.91 12.06
CA PHE A 174 13.63 4.35 12.21
C PHE A 174 13.82 4.86 13.64
N LEU A 175 14.10 3.98 14.59
CA LEU A 175 14.34 4.35 15.98
C LEU A 175 15.82 4.65 16.27
N TRP A 176 16.71 4.37 15.31
CA TRP A 176 18.17 4.55 15.40
C TRP A 176 18.70 5.39 14.23
#